data_41a1bd47eeaf238b4824585fff8e1d1d
#
_entry.id   41a1bd47eeaf238b4824585fff8e1d1d
#
_cell.length_a   1.000
_cell.length_b   1.000
_cell.length_c   1.000
_cell.angle_alpha   90.00
_cell.angle_beta   90.00
_cell.angle_gamma   90.00
#
_symmetry.space_group_name_H-M   'P 1'
#
loop_
_entity.id
_entity.type
_entity.pdbx_description
1 polymer ?
#
loop_
_entity_poly.entity_id
_entity_poly.type
_entity_poly.pdbx_seq_one_letter_code
_entity_poly.pdbx_strand_id
1 'polypeptide(L)'
;FGNPCYTQIHPTCIPVSGDHQSKLTLMSESLRNDGRIWVPKKKDDPRKANDIPEDERDYYLERRYPAFGNLVPRDVASRAAKERCDAGYGVGASKMAVYLDFAANTERYGKIEANKLGLQNPSKDEIIRLGKEVVKEKYGNLFDMYKQITGEDPYEVPMRIYPAVHYTMGGLWVDYNLMTTVPGLYALGE
;
A
#
# COMPACT_ATOMS: atom_id res chain seq x y z
N PHE A 1 -18.80 -3.32 -27.33
CA PHE A 1 -18.27 -3.79 -26.05
C PHE A 1 -16.79 -3.50 -26.00
N GLY A 2 -16.32 -2.93 -24.87
CA GLY A 2 -14.90 -2.85 -24.58
C GLY A 2 -14.29 -4.23 -24.38
N ASN A 3 -12.97 -4.31 -24.43
CA ASN A 3 -12.29 -5.57 -24.22
C ASN A 3 -12.34 -5.95 -22.72
N PRO A 4 -13.05 -7.02 -22.31
CA PRO A 4 -13.16 -7.43 -20.91
C PRO A 4 -11.84 -7.92 -20.29
N CYS A 5 -10.79 -8.06 -21.10
CA CYS A 5 -9.46 -8.44 -20.59
C CYS A 5 -8.74 -7.35 -19.80
N TYR A 6 -9.23 -6.13 -19.82
CA TYR A 6 -8.62 -5.01 -19.11
C TYR A 6 -9.20 -4.86 -17.68
N THR A 7 -8.88 -5.81 -16.84
CA THR A 7 -9.16 -5.68 -15.41
C THR A 7 -8.04 -4.87 -14.75
N GLN A 8 -8.39 -3.76 -14.11
CA GLN A 8 -7.44 -2.99 -13.32
C GLN A 8 -7.26 -3.64 -11.95
N ILE A 9 -6.00 -3.80 -11.53
CA ILE A 9 -5.64 -4.32 -10.22
C ILE A 9 -5.14 -3.18 -9.34
N HIS A 10 -5.67 -3.09 -8.12
CA HIS A 10 -5.25 -2.12 -7.11
C HIS A 10 -4.22 -2.74 -6.17
N PRO A 11 -3.01 -2.15 -6.02
CA PRO A 11 -1.92 -2.79 -5.27
C PRO A 11 -2.04 -2.65 -3.75
N THR A 12 -2.83 -1.69 -3.25
CA THR A 12 -2.90 -1.31 -1.83
C THR A 12 -4.28 -1.64 -1.25
N CYS A 13 -4.64 -2.92 -1.24
CA CYS A 13 -5.85 -3.38 -0.59
C CYS A 13 -5.53 -4.02 0.74
N ILE A 14 -6.42 -3.86 1.72
CA ILE A 14 -6.33 -4.60 2.98
C ILE A 14 -6.80 -6.03 2.70
N PRO A 15 -5.92 -7.05 2.85
CA PRO A 15 -6.32 -8.44 2.64
C PRO A 15 -7.29 -8.85 3.73
N VAL A 16 -8.19 -9.77 3.41
CA VAL A 16 -9.05 -10.38 4.40
C VAL A 16 -8.18 -11.07 5.46
N SER A 17 -8.30 -10.64 6.70
CA SER A 17 -7.51 -11.14 7.82
C SER A 17 -8.39 -11.34 9.04
N GLY A 18 -8.60 -12.62 9.44
CA GLY A 18 -9.33 -12.99 10.64
C GLY A 18 -10.84 -12.84 10.54
N ASP A 19 -11.51 -13.05 11.66
CA ASP A 19 -12.97 -13.24 11.77
C ASP A 19 -13.79 -11.95 11.64
N HIS A 20 -13.13 -10.79 11.65
CA HIS A 20 -13.80 -9.48 11.70
C HIS A 20 -13.93 -8.77 10.35
N GLN A 21 -13.23 -9.23 9.32
CA GLN A 21 -13.25 -8.62 8.00
C GLN A 21 -13.86 -9.55 6.97
N SER A 22 -15.08 -9.22 6.52
CA SER A 22 -15.78 -9.98 5.49
C SER A 22 -15.51 -9.49 4.07
N LYS A 23 -14.88 -8.32 3.92
CA LYS A 23 -14.67 -7.67 2.62
C LYS A 23 -13.22 -7.22 2.47
N LEU A 24 -12.72 -7.38 1.25
CA LEU A 24 -11.48 -6.75 0.83
C LEU A 24 -11.72 -5.24 0.69
N THR A 25 -10.87 -4.43 1.29
CA THR A 25 -11.01 -2.97 1.32
C THR A 25 -9.87 -2.31 0.56
N LEU A 26 -10.22 -1.45 -0.41
CA LEU A 26 -9.25 -0.66 -1.15
C LEU A 26 -8.73 0.49 -0.27
N MET A 27 -7.40 0.67 -0.28
CA MET A 27 -6.73 1.80 0.35
C MET A 27 -6.15 2.72 -0.71
N SER A 28 -6.05 4.00 -0.43
CA SER A 28 -5.44 4.96 -1.36
C SER A 28 -4.01 4.56 -1.75
N GLU A 29 -3.70 4.62 -3.04
CA GLU A 29 -2.34 4.41 -3.54
C GLU A 29 -1.35 5.47 -3.07
N SER A 30 -1.83 6.63 -2.61
CA SER A 30 -0.97 7.68 -2.04
C SER A 30 -0.11 7.19 -0.88
N LEU A 31 -0.54 6.11 -0.20
CA LEU A 31 0.26 5.45 0.84
C LEU A 31 1.63 4.99 0.32
N ARG A 32 1.76 4.65 -0.96
CA ARG A 32 3.03 4.24 -1.58
C ARG A 32 4.02 5.39 -1.78
N ASN A 33 3.56 6.65 -1.66
CA ASN A 33 4.44 7.81 -1.77
C ASN A 33 5.44 7.87 -0.61
N ASP A 34 5.01 7.43 0.55
CA ASP A 34 5.79 7.50 1.79
C ASP A 34 5.97 6.13 2.47
N GLY A 35 5.19 5.12 2.11
CA GLY A 35 5.35 3.76 2.61
C GLY A 35 6.34 2.95 1.77
N ARG A 36 7.21 2.18 2.46
CA ARG A 36 8.14 1.23 1.80
C ARG A 36 7.56 -0.18 1.82
N ILE A 37 7.59 -0.83 0.66
CA ILE A 37 7.01 -2.17 0.50
C ILE A 37 8.10 -3.23 0.60
N TRP A 38 7.89 -4.22 1.48
CA TRP A 38 8.85 -5.30 1.68
C TRP A 38 8.19 -6.62 2.08
N VAL A 39 8.96 -7.70 1.98
CA VAL A 39 8.68 -9.03 2.52
C VAL A 39 9.89 -9.55 3.27
N PRO A 40 9.75 -10.54 4.18
CA PRO A 40 10.90 -11.22 4.76
C PRO A 40 11.78 -11.87 3.67
N LYS A 41 13.09 -11.90 3.84
CA LYS A 41 13.98 -12.66 2.96
C LYS A 41 13.84 -14.18 3.16
N LYS A 42 13.32 -14.61 4.30
CA LYS A 42 13.07 -16.02 4.61
C LYS A 42 11.65 -16.40 4.18
N LYS A 43 11.50 -17.52 3.49
CA LYS A 43 10.19 -18.09 3.16
C LYS A 43 9.47 -18.55 4.42
N ASP A 44 8.14 -18.38 4.41
CA ASP A 44 7.26 -18.79 5.49
C ASP A 44 7.70 -18.30 6.87
N ASP A 45 8.27 -17.11 6.93
CA ASP A 45 8.75 -16.54 8.19
C ASP A 45 7.59 -16.36 9.18
N PRO A 46 7.66 -16.97 10.39
CA PRO A 46 6.59 -16.89 11.37
C PRO A 46 6.68 -15.64 12.26
N ARG A 47 7.77 -14.87 12.15
CA ARG A 47 8.02 -13.70 13.01
C ARG A 47 7.05 -12.57 12.70
N LYS A 48 6.78 -11.74 13.71
CA LYS A 48 6.06 -10.48 13.51
C LYS A 48 6.94 -9.49 12.77
N ALA A 49 6.35 -8.51 12.08
CA ALA A 49 7.06 -7.53 11.29
C ALA A 49 8.18 -6.82 12.05
N ASN A 50 7.91 -6.41 13.30
CA ASN A 50 8.88 -5.68 14.14
C ASN A 50 10.04 -6.54 14.63
N ASP A 51 9.88 -7.88 14.62
CA ASP A 51 10.94 -8.83 15.02
C ASP A 51 11.88 -9.18 13.86
N ILE A 52 11.60 -8.67 12.65
CA ILE A 52 12.42 -8.90 11.46
C ILE A 52 13.35 -7.70 11.28
N PRO A 53 14.67 -7.89 11.45
CA PRO A 53 15.62 -6.80 11.31
C PRO A 53 15.71 -6.29 9.88
N GLU A 54 16.20 -5.08 9.69
CA GLU A 54 16.23 -4.38 8.40
C GLU A 54 17.02 -5.14 7.33
N ASP A 55 18.11 -5.78 7.70
CA ASP A 55 18.95 -6.56 6.81
C ASP A 55 18.31 -7.89 6.35
N GLU A 56 17.25 -8.34 7.03
CA GLU A 56 16.46 -9.50 6.64
C GLU A 56 15.17 -9.14 5.86
N ARG A 57 14.97 -7.86 5.54
CA ARG A 57 13.85 -7.37 4.72
C ARG A 57 14.24 -7.30 3.25
N ASP A 58 13.38 -7.80 2.36
CA ASP A 58 13.52 -7.64 0.90
C ASP A 58 12.59 -6.51 0.43
N TYR A 59 13.15 -5.35 0.18
CA TYR A 59 12.48 -4.22 -0.48
C TYR A 59 12.47 -4.46 -1.99
N TYR A 60 11.72 -5.46 -2.41
CA TYR A 60 11.79 -6.06 -3.74
C TYR A 60 11.46 -5.08 -4.88
N LEU A 61 10.60 -4.08 -4.67
CA LEU A 61 10.30 -3.05 -5.67
C LEU A 61 11.50 -2.12 -5.86
N GLU A 62 12.10 -1.65 -4.77
CA GLU A 62 13.29 -0.78 -4.81
C GLU A 62 14.47 -1.50 -5.46
N ARG A 63 14.67 -2.78 -5.14
CA ARG A 63 15.74 -3.61 -5.70
C ARG A 63 15.55 -3.90 -7.19
N ARG A 64 14.31 -4.20 -7.62
CA ARG A 64 14.02 -4.56 -9.02
C ARG A 64 13.87 -3.35 -9.94
N TYR A 65 13.38 -2.25 -9.40
CA TYR A 65 13.03 -1.05 -10.14
C TYR A 65 13.62 0.20 -9.49
N PRO A 66 14.95 0.34 -9.43
CA PRO A 66 15.61 1.40 -8.63
C PRO A 66 15.23 2.83 -9.07
N ALA A 67 14.82 3.03 -10.33
CA ALA A 67 14.40 4.34 -10.83
C ALA A 67 13.04 4.80 -10.27
N PHE A 68 12.15 3.87 -9.91
CA PHE A 68 10.79 4.17 -9.46
C PHE A 68 10.52 3.68 -8.03
N GLY A 69 11.21 2.64 -7.58
CA GLY A 69 11.02 2.06 -6.25
C GLY A 69 9.56 1.67 -5.99
N ASN A 70 9.01 2.16 -4.89
CA ASN A 70 7.62 1.90 -4.52
C ASN A 70 6.59 2.61 -5.41
N LEU A 71 7.02 3.53 -6.29
CA LEU A 71 6.16 4.30 -7.19
C LEU A 71 6.06 3.70 -8.60
N VAL A 72 6.49 2.45 -8.80
CA VAL A 72 6.23 1.73 -10.05
C VAL A 72 4.74 1.71 -10.38
N PRO A 73 4.34 1.60 -11.67
CA PRO A 73 2.95 1.48 -12.07
C PRO A 73 2.20 0.40 -11.26
N ARG A 74 0.90 0.61 -11.04
CA ARG A 74 0.09 -0.25 -10.17
C ARG A 74 0.06 -1.72 -10.59
N ASP A 75 0.09 -1.99 -11.88
CA ASP A 75 0.13 -3.36 -12.43
C ASP A 75 1.48 -4.04 -12.15
N VAL A 76 2.58 -3.30 -12.23
CA VAL A 76 3.94 -3.77 -11.89
C VAL A 76 4.03 -4.10 -10.40
N ALA A 77 3.58 -3.17 -9.54
CA ALA A 77 3.57 -3.37 -8.09
C ALA A 77 2.71 -4.59 -7.70
N SER A 78 1.54 -4.71 -8.33
CA SER A 78 0.60 -5.81 -8.06
C SER A 78 1.16 -7.18 -8.46
N ARG A 79 1.71 -7.30 -9.66
CA ARG A 79 2.35 -8.55 -10.11
C ARG A 79 3.54 -8.94 -9.24
N ALA A 80 4.37 -7.96 -8.88
CA ALA A 80 5.53 -8.21 -8.03
C ALA A 80 5.12 -8.68 -6.62
N ALA A 81 4.08 -8.07 -6.02
CA ALA A 81 3.56 -8.50 -4.73
C ALA A 81 3.00 -9.94 -4.80
N LYS A 82 2.15 -10.21 -5.80
CA LYS A 82 1.62 -11.57 -5.99
C LYS A 82 2.73 -12.60 -6.17
N GLU A 83 3.71 -12.31 -7.00
CA GLU A 83 4.86 -13.20 -7.23
C GLU A 83 5.63 -13.49 -5.92
N ARG A 84 5.81 -12.50 -5.03
CA ARG A 84 6.45 -12.73 -3.73
C ARG A 84 5.61 -13.64 -2.84
N CYS A 85 4.30 -13.45 -2.80
CA CYS A 85 3.39 -14.31 -2.05
C CYS A 85 3.40 -15.75 -2.59
N ASP A 86 3.26 -15.92 -3.91
CA ASP A 86 3.27 -17.25 -4.57
C ASP A 86 4.62 -17.98 -4.36
N ALA A 87 5.72 -17.23 -4.26
CA ALA A 87 7.05 -17.80 -3.97
C ALA A 87 7.28 -18.16 -2.49
N GLY A 88 6.29 -17.95 -1.60
CA GLY A 88 6.36 -18.30 -0.19
C GLY A 88 6.93 -17.21 0.72
N TYR A 89 7.03 -15.97 0.25
CA TYR A 89 7.48 -14.82 1.06
C TYR A 89 6.33 -13.98 1.61
N GLY A 90 5.09 -14.37 1.31
CA GLY A 90 3.90 -13.67 1.78
C GLY A 90 3.76 -13.70 3.30
N VAL A 91 3.14 -12.67 3.84
CA VAL A 91 2.94 -12.48 5.28
C VAL A 91 1.46 -12.52 5.67
N GLY A 92 1.17 -12.47 6.97
CA GLY A 92 -0.18 -12.60 7.50
C GLY A 92 -0.64 -14.05 7.56
N ALA A 93 -1.83 -14.28 8.13
CA ALA A 93 -2.37 -15.63 8.33
C ALA A 93 -2.59 -16.40 7.02
N SER A 94 -3.04 -15.70 5.97
CA SER A 94 -3.26 -16.29 4.65
C SER A 94 -2.00 -16.42 3.80
N LYS A 95 -0.88 -15.84 4.23
CA LYS A 95 0.34 -15.69 3.41
C LYS A 95 0.14 -14.90 2.11
N MET A 96 -0.97 -14.19 2.00
CA MET A 96 -1.37 -13.41 0.83
C MET A 96 -1.32 -11.93 1.17
N ALA A 97 -0.18 -11.46 1.69
CA ALA A 97 0.07 -10.05 1.96
C ALA A 97 1.57 -9.73 1.85
N VAL A 98 1.86 -8.45 1.68
CA VAL A 98 3.19 -7.86 1.79
C VAL A 98 3.12 -6.70 2.79
N TYR A 99 4.23 -6.33 3.40
CA TYR A 99 4.27 -5.19 4.32
C TYR A 99 4.41 -3.86 3.58
N LEU A 100 3.69 -2.85 4.08
CA LEU A 100 3.82 -1.43 3.73
C LEU A 100 4.20 -0.68 5.02
N ASP A 101 5.42 -0.16 5.08
CA ASP A 101 6.08 0.33 6.29
C ASP A 101 6.37 1.83 6.21
N PHE A 102 5.92 2.58 7.20
CA PHE A 102 6.10 4.03 7.30
C PHE A 102 7.24 4.45 8.24
N ALA A 103 7.90 3.53 8.94
CA ALA A 103 8.88 3.86 9.98
C ALA A 103 10.00 4.77 9.46
N ALA A 104 10.60 4.43 8.31
CA ALA A 104 11.69 5.23 7.72
C ALA A 104 11.26 6.65 7.34
N ASN A 105 10.07 6.82 6.76
CA ASN A 105 9.57 8.14 6.39
C ASN A 105 9.05 8.93 7.60
N THR A 106 8.52 8.27 8.60
CA THR A 106 8.20 8.91 9.89
C THR A 106 9.46 9.53 10.50
N GLU A 107 10.55 8.78 10.57
CA GLU A 107 11.83 9.30 11.07
C GLU A 107 12.36 10.45 10.19
N ARG A 108 12.29 10.31 8.87
CA ARG A 108 12.71 11.36 7.93
C ARG A 108 11.91 12.65 8.12
N TYR A 109 10.59 12.57 8.22
CA TYR A 109 9.74 13.72 8.47
C TYR A 109 10.02 14.36 9.83
N GLY A 110 10.23 13.56 10.86
CA GLY A 110 10.59 14.05 12.17
C GLY A 110 11.89 14.84 12.18
N LYS A 111 12.92 14.37 11.48
CA LYS A 111 14.18 15.11 11.31
C LYS A 111 13.98 16.44 10.58
N ILE A 112 13.16 16.47 9.53
CA ILE A 112 12.85 17.69 8.80
C ILE A 112 12.13 18.69 9.72
N GLU A 113 11.14 18.24 10.47
CA GLU A 113 10.35 19.09 11.35
C GLU A 113 11.17 19.61 12.54
N ALA A 114 12.01 18.76 13.14
CA ALA A 114 12.96 19.16 14.18
C ALA A 114 13.91 20.27 13.70
N ASN A 115 14.41 20.16 12.47
CA ASN A 115 15.26 21.19 11.87
C ASN A 115 14.50 22.51 11.64
N LYS A 116 13.25 22.46 11.17
CA LYS A 116 12.42 23.68 11.02
C LYS A 116 12.14 24.37 12.35
N LEU A 117 11.97 23.59 13.41
CA LEU A 117 11.77 24.10 14.77
C LEU A 117 13.07 24.57 15.45
N GLY A 118 14.22 24.40 14.79
CA GLY A 118 15.53 24.81 15.33
C GLY A 118 16.00 23.97 16.53
N LEU A 119 15.49 22.75 16.68
CA LEU A 119 15.85 21.87 17.80
C LEU A 119 17.31 21.42 17.69
N GLN A 120 18.07 21.64 18.76
CA GLN A 120 19.47 21.18 18.87
C GLN A 120 19.50 19.77 19.45
N ASN A 121 20.03 18.80 18.70
CA ASN A 121 20.17 17.41 19.13
C ASN A 121 18.88 16.77 19.66
N PRO A 122 17.76 16.75 18.89
CA PRO A 122 16.53 16.15 19.33
C PRO A 122 16.73 14.64 19.59
N SER A 123 16.06 14.12 20.62
CA SER A 123 16.07 12.69 20.90
C SER A 123 15.38 11.89 19.79
N LYS A 124 15.67 10.59 19.70
CA LYS A 124 15.01 9.72 18.74
C LYS A 124 13.48 9.72 18.95
N ASP A 125 13.02 9.69 20.19
CA ASP A 125 11.59 9.69 20.52
C ASP A 125 10.92 10.98 20.10
N GLU A 126 11.58 12.11 20.26
CA GLU A 126 11.09 13.42 19.80
C GLU A 126 11.00 13.48 18.27
N ILE A 127 12.01 12.97 17.55
CA ILE A 127 11.98 12.84 16.09
C ILE A 127 10.79 11.98 15.66
N ILE A 128 10.60 10.82 16.27
CA ILE A 128 9.49 9.92 15.93
C ILE A 128 8.14 10.58 16.22
N ARG A 129 8.00 11.28 17.35
CA ARG A 129 6.77 12.01 17.70
C ARG A 129 6.43 13.07 16.65
N LEU A 130 7.39 13.91 16.28
CA LEU A 130 7.20 14.95 15.25
C LEU A 130 6.86 14.32 13.89
N GLY A 131 7.53 13.25 13.54
CA GLY A 131 7.25 12.52 12.29
C GLY A 131 5.85 11.90 12.25
N LYS A 132 5.38 11.34 13.37
CA LYS A 132 4.02 10.82 13.50
C LYS A 132 2.96 11.92 13.31
N GLU A 133 3.20 13.13 13.77
CA GLU A 133 2.30 14.28 13.55
C GLU A 133 2.17 14.60 12.04
N VAL A 134 3.29 14.65 11.32
CA VAL A 134 3.29 14.89 9.86
C VAL A 134 2.59 13.74 9.10
N VAL A 135 2.87 12.50 9.46
CA VAL A 135 2.22 11.33 8.85
C VAL A 135 0.72 11.33 9.15
N LYS A 136 0.31 11.74 10.36
CA LYS A 136 -1.09 11.86 10.75
C LYS A 136 -1.82 12.92 9.94
N GLU A 137 -1.21 14.07 9.68
CA GLU A 137 -1.79 15.10 8.83
C GLU A 137 -2.03 14.57 7.39
N LYS A 138 -1.09 13.79 6.86
CA LYS A 138 -1.17 13.24 5.49
C LYS A 138 -2.10 12.04 5.35
N TYR A 139 -2.06 11.11 6.29
CA TYR A 139 -2.63 9.77 6.15
C TYR A 139 -3.49 9.32 7.34
N GLY A 140 -3.72 10.17 8.34
CA GLY A 140 -4.37 9.78 9.58
C GLY A 140 -5.71 9.09 9.39
N ASN A 141 -6.56 9.61 8.50
CA ASN A 141 -7.84 9.00 8.18
C ASN A 141 -7.71 7.58 7.57
N LEU A 142 -6.66 7.34 6.78
CA LEU A 142 -6.40 6.02 6.19
C LEU A 142 -5.85 5.05 7.24
N PHE A 143 -5.00 5.54 8.15
CA PHE A 143 -4.48 4.77 9.27
C PHE A 143 -5.58 4.39 10.26
N ASP A 144 -6.46 5.33 10.58
CA ASP A 144 -7.62 5.07 11.44
C ASP A 144 -8.56 4.04 10.82
N MET A 145 -8.83 4.13 9.52
CA MET A 145 -9.62 3.15 8.78
C MET A 145 -8.94 1.76 8.82
N TYR A 146 -7.63 1.69 8.56
CA TYR A 146 -6.89 0.42 8.64
C TYR A 146 -6.97 -0.19 10.04
N LYS A 147 -6.74 0.62 11.08
CA LYS A 147 -6.81 0.20 12.48
C LYS A 147 -8.20 -0.30 12.86
N GLN A 148 -9.26 0.36 12.41
CA GLN A 148 -10.64 -0.10 12.66
C GLN A 148 -10.94 -1.45 12.00
N ILE A 149 -10.39 -1.71 10.81
CA ILE A 149 -10.61 -2.95 10.06
C ILE A 149 -9.77 -4.10 10.60
N THR A 150 -8.51 -3.85 10.93
CA THR A 150 -7.54 -4.91 11.24
C THR A 150 -7.23 -5.06 12.73
N GLY A 151 -7.51 -4.03 13.52
CA GLY A 151 -7.07 -3.93 14.92
C GLY A 151 -5.58 -3.57 15.08
N GLU A 152 -4.83 -3.43 13.99
CA GLU A 152 -3.40 -3.10 14.00
C GLU A 152 -3.18 -1.60 13.81
N ASP A 153 -2.24 -1.01 14.55
CA ASP A 153 -1.91 0.40 14.47
C ASP A 153 -0.74 0.63 13.50
N PRO A 154 -0.96 1.31 12.34
CA PRO A 154 0.09 1.57 11.37
C PRO A 154 1.24 2.45 11.87
N TYR A 155 1.06 3.15 12.99
CA TYR A 155 2.14 3.90 13.64
C TYR A 155 3.09 3.01 14.44
N GLU A 156 2.69 1.76 14.72
CA GLU A 156 3.46 0.83 15.55
C GLU A 156 3.94 -0.40 14.76
N VAL A 157 3.16 -0.83 13.77
CA VAL A 157 3.46 -2.02 12.96
C VAL A 157 3.21 -1.73 11.48
N PRO A 158 4.00 -2.30 10.56
CA PRO A 158 3.73 -2.17 9.13
C PRO A 158 2.35 -2.68 8.74
N MET A 159 1.68 -1.95 7.84
CA MET A 159 0.41 -2.38 7.26
C MET A 159 0.62 -3.63 6.41
N ARG A 160 -0.38 -4.49 6.36
CA ARG A 160 -0.45 -5.61 5.42
C ARG A 160 -1.30 -5.20 4.24
N ILE A 161 -0.77 -5.31 3.03
CA ILE A 161 -1.47 -5.00 1.79
C ILE A 161 -1.36 -6.16 0.80
N TYR A 162 -2.35 -6.26 -0.10
CA TYR A 162 -2.36 -7.24 -1.17
C TYR A 162 -3.04 -6.69 -2.43
N PRO A 163 -2.62 -7.10 -3.64
CA PRO A 163 -3.31 -6.72 -4.86
C PRO A 163 -4.73 -7.28 -4.93
N ALA A 164 -5.66 -6.45 -5.37
CA ALA A 164 -7.04 -6.88 -5.58
C ALA A 164 -7.61 -6.31 -6.88
N VAL A 165 -8.59 -7.00 -7.43
CA VAL A 165 -9.38 -6.50 -8.56
C VAL A 165 -10.07 -5.19 -8.14
N HIS A 166 -9.84 -4.14 -8.91
CA HIS A 166 -10.44 -2.84 -8.69
C HIS A 166 -11.72 -2.71 -9.50
N TYR A 167 -11.59 -2.71 -10.82
CA TYR A 167 -12.71 -2.67 -11.75
C TYR A 167 -12.30 -3.22 -13.13
N THR A 168 -13.27 -3.46 -13.99
CA THR A 168 -13.04 -3.84 -15.39
C THR A 168 -13.10 -2.59 -16.25
N MET A 169 -11.98 -2.25 -16.88
CA MET A 169 -11.90 -1.12 -17.81
C MET A 169 -12.58 -1.47 -19.15
N GLY A 170 -12.97 -0.43 -19.90
CA GLY A 170 -13.70 -0.56 -21.13
C GLY A 170 -15.19 -0.46 -20.90
N GLY A 171 -15.98 -1.16 -21.67
CA GLY A 171 -17.44 -1.13 -21.59
C GLY A 171 -18.10 -0.96 -22.95
N LEU A 172 -19.23 -0.26 -22.99
CA LEU A 172 -19.91 0.05 -24.25
C LEU A 172 -19.09 1.08 -25.04
N TRP A 173 -19.02 0.86 -26.35
CA TRP A 173 -18.45 1.90 -27.22
C TRP A 173 -19.31 3.16 -27.17
N VAL A 174 -18.66 4.31 -27.06
CA VAL A 174 -19.28 5.63 -27.12
C VAL A 174 -18.47 6.59 -27.98
N ASP A 175 -19.12 7.57 -28.56
CA ASP A 175 -18.47 8.68 -29.25
C ASP A 175 -17.93 9.72 -28.24
N TYR A 176 -17.40 10.84 -28.75
CA TYR A 176 -16.87 11.93 -27.93
C TYR A 176 -17.94 12.57 -27.00
N ASN A 177 -19.22 12.48 -27.37
CA ASN A 177 -20.33 12.99 -26.57
C ASN A 177 -20.92 11.93 -25.62
N LEU A 178 -20.24 10.79 -25.45
CA LEU A 178 -20.67 9.65 -24.63
C LEU A 178 -21.92 8.94 -25.15
N MET A 179 -22.32 9.17 -26.42
CA MET A 179 -23.43 8.51 -27.04
C MET A 179 -23.00 7.14 -27.61
N THR A 180 -23.80 6.12 -27.37
CA THR A 180 -23.59 4.77 -27.92
C THR A 180 -23.95 4.72 -29.42
N THR A 181 -23.84 3.55 -30.02
CA THR A 181 -24.34 3.31 -31.38
C THR A 181 -25.86 3.37 -31.52
N VAL A 182 -26.58 3.45 -30.40
CA VAL A 182 -28.03 3.64 -30.36
C VAL A 182 -28.30 5.12 -30.14
N PRO A 183 -28.93 5.84 -31.10
CA PRO A 183 -29.24 7.27 -30.94
C PRO A 183 -30.05 7.59 -29.68
N GLY A 184 -29.60 8.57 -28.91
CA GLY A 184 -30.23 8.98 -27.65
C GLY A 184 -29.86 8.12 -26.44
N LEU A 185 -29.07 7.06 -26.58
CA LEU A 185 -28.59 6.27 -25.49
C LEU A 185 -27.12 6.62 -25.16
N TYR A 186 -26.88 7.06 -23.93
CA TYR A 186 -25.56 7.46 -23.45
C TYR A 186 -25.06 6.46 -22.41
N ALA A 187 -23.74 6.21 -22.39
CA ALA A 187 -23.10 5.38 -21.37
C ALA A 187 -22.04 6.18 -20.62
N LEU A 188 -22.13 6.15 -19.30
CA LEU A 188 -21.24 6.85 -18.37
C LEU A 188 -20.68 5.83 -17.40
N GLY A 189 -19.48 6.11 -16.91
CA GLY A 189 -18.83 5.30 -15.89
C GLY A 189 -17.31 5.26 -16.05
N GLU A 190 -16.63 4.66 -15.09
CA GLU A 190 -15.19 4.46 -15.07
C GLU A 190 -14.78 3.11 -15.70
#